data_1baa5d7ce7ccaf0f9c1a7201bfb45cb4
#
_entry.id   1baa5d7ce7ccaf0f9c1a7201bfb45cb4
#
_cell.length_a   1.000
_cell.length_b   1.000
_cell.length_c   1.000
_cell.angle_alpha   90.00
_cell.angle_beta   90.00
_cell.angle_gamma   90.00
#
_symmetry.space_group_name_H-M   'P 1'
#
loop_
_entity.id
_entity.type
_entity.pdbx_description
1 polymer ?
#
loop_
_entity_poly.entity_id
_entity_poly.type
_entity_poly.pdbx_seq_one_letter_code
_entity_poly.pdbx_strand_id
1 'polypeptide(L)'
;MKARKIVRNRRKMDEKGVSPVIGVILMVAATIVIAAVVMGMLGGFKAPASSKAVAISASRVNDTCVDFTLTAIETAGTSIKSINCTAGCAGGTGNISNPTVGDTWTAKTSGTPPVHVVLTAHFTDGTKQVVFDSKV
;
A
#
# COMPACT_ATOMS: atom_id res chain seq x y z
N MET A 1 71.74 21.15 -31.23
CA MET A 1 70.36 21.63 -31.34
C MET A 1 69.32 20.55 -31.62
N LYS A 2 69.57 19.28 -31.59
CA LYS A 2 68.64 18.17 -31.90
C LYS A 2 67.97 17.53 -30.65
N ALA A 3 68.42 17.79 -29.43
CA ALA A 3 67.94 17.14 -28.22
C ALA A 3 66.61 17.75 -27.68
N ARG A 4 66.29 18.99 -27.97
CA ARG A 4 65.08 19.68 -27.44
C ARG A 4 63.74 19.27 -28.14
N LYS A 5 63.82 18.67 -29.31
CA LYS A 5 62.63 18.30 -30.10
C LYS A 5 62.03 16.95 -29.69
N ILE A 6 62.79 16.08 -29.07
CA ILE A 6 62.37 14.73 -28.67
C ILE A 6 61.59 14.76 -27.37
N VAL A 7 61.91 15.67 -26.43
CA VAL A 7 61.24 15.76 -25.14
C VAL A 7 59.81 16.35 -25.25
N ARG A 8 59.61 17.20 -26.26
CA ARG A 8 58.30 17.83 -26.50
C ARG A 8 57.23 16.86 -27.03
N ASN A 9 57.67 15.79 -27.69
CA ASN A 9 56.75 14.83 -28.28
C ASN A 9 56.26 13.77 -27.29
N ARG A 10 57.01 13.48 -26.24
CA ARG A 10 56.61 12.52 -25.20
C ARG A 10 55.47 13.05 -24.34
N ARG A 11 55.46 14.35 -24.01
CA ARG A 11 54.38 14.94 -23.19
C ARG A 11 53.05 14.97 -23.91
N LYS A 12 53.03 15.06 -25.25
CA LYS A 12 51.80 15.03 -26.05
C LYS A 12 51.15 13.65 -26.17
N MET A 13 51.94 12.57 -25.99
CA MET A 13 51.40 11.21 -26.03
C MET A 13 50.76 10.81 -24.71
N ASP A 14 51.26 11.30 -23.57
CA ASP A 14 50.68 10.99 -22.26
C ASP A 14 49.31 11.67 -22.01
N GLU A 15 49.11 12.87 -22.53
CA GLU A 15 47.84 13.57 -22.41
C GLU A 15 46.69 12.91 -23.23
N LYS A 16 47.01 12.27 -24.33
CA LYS A 16 46.03 11.57 -25.17
C LYS A 16 45.63 10.21 -24.61
N GLY A 17 46.44 9.57 -23.78
CA GLY A 17 46.16 8.28 -23.16
C GLY A 17 45.31 8.40 -21.89
N VAL A 18 45.43 9.51 -21.18
CA VAL A 18 44.71 9.72 -19.91
C VAL A 18 43.25 10.17 -20.12
N SER A 19 42.96 10.94 -21.18
CA SER A 19 41.63 11.46 -21.49
C SER A 19 40.57 10.38 -21.73
N PRO A 20 40.81 9.30 -22.49
CA PRO A 20 39.83 8.22 -22.65
C PRO A 20 39.51 7.47 -21.36
N VAL A 21 40.54 7.25 -20.51
CA VAL A 21 40.38 6.54 -19.22
C VAL A 21 39.53 7.36 -18.26
N ILE A 22 39.76 8.65 -18.16
CA ILE A 22 38.95 9.55 -17.35
C ILE A 22 37.48 9.57 -17.84
N GLY A 23 37.28 9.56 -19.16
CA GLY A 23 35.93 9.49 -19.76
C GLY A 23 35.18 8.21 -19.35
N VAL A 24 35.83 7.07 -19.37
CA VAL A 24 35.26 5.78 -18.96
C VAL A 24 34.92 5.79 -17.44
N ILE A 25 35.84 6.29 -16.62
CA ILE A 25 35.59 6.37 -15.15
C ILE A 25 34.40 7.28 -14.84
N LEU A 26 34.30 8.42 -15.49
CA LEU A 26 33.17 9.34 -15.31
C LEU A 26 31.85 8.73 -15.80
N MET A 27 31.86 7.98 -16.90
CA MET A 27 30.68 7.29 -17.41
C MET A 27 30.17 6.23 -16.42
N VAL A 28 31.08 5.41 -15.88
CA VAL A 28 30.74 4.40 -14.88
C VAL A 28 30.23 5.04 -13.59
N ALA A 29 30.88 6.11 -13.12
CA ALA A 29 30.43 6.83 -11.94
C ALA A 29 29.01 7.41 -12.13
N ALA A 30 28.73 8.02 -13.28
CA ALA A 30 27.41 8.57 -13.60
C ALA A 30 26.33 7.48 -13.63
N THR A 31 26.61 6.33 -14.24
CA THR A 31 25.64 5.22 -14.28
C THR A 31 25.32 4.65 -12.91
N ILE A 32 26.32 4.54 -12.01
CA ILE A 32 26.10 4.08 -10.63
C ILE A 32 25.23 5.06 -9.87
N VAL A 33 25.46 6.37 -10.01
CA VAL A 33 24.65 7.39 -9.33
C VAL A 33 23.20 7.36 -9.82
N ILE A 34 22.99 7.27 -11.14
CA ILE A 34 21.63 7.17 -11.71
C ILE A 34 20.93 5.90 -11.21
N ALA A 35 21.61 4.76 -11.21
CA ALA A 35 21.06 3.49 -10.72
C ALA A 35 20.67 3.59 -9.23
N ALA A 36 21.49 4.23 -8.40
CA ALA A 36 21.19 4.43 -6.98
C ALA A 36 19.96 5.32 -6.75
N VAL A 37 19.83 6.39 -7.53
CA VAL A 37 18.66 7.29 -7.47
C VAL A 37 17.38 6.55 -7.90
N VAL A 38 17.44 5.80 -9.00
CA VAL A 38 16.30 5.02 -9.50
C VAL A 38 15.89 3.94 -8.49
N MET A 39 16.84 3.21 -7.91
CA MET A 39 16.55 2.23 -6.86
C MET A 39 15.98 2.87 -5.61
N GLY A 40 16.47 4.05 -5.21
CA GLY A 40 15.92 4.81 -4.09
C GLY A 40 14.47 5.23 -4.32
N MET A 41 14.14 5.65 -5.54
CA MET A 41 12.75 5.96 -5.91
C MET A 41 11.87 4.72 -5.96
N LEU A 42 12.35 3.60 -6.51
CA LEU A 42 11.58 2.34 -6.57
C LEU A 42 11.42 1.69 -5.19
N GLY A 43 12.41 1.79 -4.30
CA GLY A 43 12.31 1.30 -2.92
C GLY A 43 11.32 2.09 -2.05
N GLY A 44 10.91 3.28 -2.48
CA GLY A 44 9.83 4.06 -1.86
C GLY A 44 8.43 3.62 -2.26
N PHE A 45 8.28 2.75 -3.26
CA PHE A 45 7.01 2.11 -3.56
C PHE A 45 6.72 1.05 -2.50
N LYS A 46 5.97 1.45 -1.48
CA LYS A 46 5.34 0.50 -0.58
C LYS A 46 4.49 -0.44 -1.44
N ALA A 47 4.78 -1.74 -1.39
CA ALA A 47 3.92 -2.72 -2.03
C ALA A 47 2.47 -2.44 -1.59
N PRO A 48 1.49 -2.43 -2.50
CA PRO A 48 0.11 -2.25 -2.11
C PRO A 48 -0.20 -3.29 -1.03
N ALA A 49 -0.74 -2.82 0.10
CA ALA A 49 -1.14 -3.70 1.19
C ALA A 49 -2.00 -4.81 0.57
N SER A 50 -1.64 -6.07 0.81
CA SER A 50 -2.38 -7.21 0.29
C SER A 50 -3.85 -7.01 0.67
N SER A 51 -4.74 -6.99 -0.32
CA SER A 51 -6.16 -6.84 -0.11
C SER A 51 -6.62 -8.02 0.75
N LYS A 52 -7.16 -7.70 1.91
CA LYS A 52 -7.72 -8.70 2.82
C LYS A 52 -9.16 -8.88 2.39
N ALA A 53 -9.56 -10.10 2.04
CA ALA A 53 -10.94 -10.39 1.69
C ALA A 53 -11.73 -10.72 2.96
N VAL A 54 -12.77 -9.95 3.19
CA VAL A 54 -13.73 -10.17 4.27
C VAL A 54 -15.11 -10.16 3.66
N ALA A 55 -15.85 -11.25 3.83
CA ALA A 55 -17.21 -11.37 3.33
C ALA A 55 -18.21 -11.22 4.47
N ILE A 56 -19.14 -10.29 4.31
CA ILE A 56 -20.21 -10.02 5.26
C ILE A 56 -21.54 -10.16 4.52
N SER A 57 -22.46 -10.93 5.09
CA SER A 57 -23.84 -11.03 4.67
C SER A 57 -24.69 -10.08 5.51
N ALA A 58 -25.61 -9.37 4.88
CA ALA A 58 -26.56 -8.50 5.56
C ALA A 58 -27.97 -9.02 5.33
N SER A 59 -28.76 -9.12 6.38
CA SER A 59 -30.17 -9.51 6.35
C SER A 59 -31.02 -8.48 7.10
N ARG A 60 -32.01 -7.92 6.46
CA ARG A 60 -32.92 -6.98 7.11
C ARG A 60 -33.90 -7.73 7.96
N VAL A 61 -33.98 -7.35 9.24
CA VAL A 61 -34.93 -7.91 10.22
C VAL A 61 -36.23 -7.10 10.24
N ASN A 62 -36.10 -5.78 10.21
CA ASN A 62 -37.21 -4.84 10.16
C ASN A 62 -36.78 -3.48 9.58
N ASP A 63 -37.66 -2.49 9.54
CA ASP A 63 -37.40 -1.17 8.94
C ASP A 63 -36.24 -0.41 9.60
N THR A 64 -35.87 -0.77 10.83
CA THR A 64 -34.82 -0.09 11.58
C THR A 64 -33.63 -0.93 11.97
N CYS A 65 -33.66 -2.26 11.73
CA CYS A 65 -32.62 -3.18 12.16
C CYS A 65 -32.15 -4.07 11.00
N VAL A 66 -30.85 -4.23 10.91
CA VAL A 66 -30.16 -5.12 9.97
C VAL A 66 -29.20 -6.00 10.74
N ASP A 67 -29.26 -7.30 10.49
CA ASP A 67 -28.30 -8.27 10.99
C ASP A 67 -27.18 -8.47 9.99
N PHE A 68 -25.97 -8.36 10.48
CA PHE A 68 -24.75 -8.64 9.74
C PHE A 68 -24.15 -9.94 10.24
N THR A 69 -23.76 -10.81 9.32
CA THR A 69 -23.08 -12.07 9.62
C THR A 69 -21.74 -12.10 8.91
N LEU A 70 -20.67 -12.38 9.65
CA LEU A 70 -19.35 -12.55 9.10
C LEU A 70 -19.22 -13.96 8.50
N THR A 71 -19.20 -14.04 7.17
CA THR A 71 -19.27 -15.33 6.45
C THR A 71 -17.90 -15.88 6.09
N ALA A 72 -16.91 -15.03 5.79
CA ALA A 72 -15.56 -15.46 5.49
C ALA A 72 -14.53 -14.37 5.82
N ILE A 73 -13.34 -14.82 6.21
CA ILE A 73 -12.16 -13.98 6.41
C ILE A 73 -10.99 -14.62 5.66
N GLU A 74 -10.48 -13.96 4.64
CA GLU A 74 -9.23 -14.31 3.97
C GLU A 74 -8.19 -13.24 4.27
N THR A 75 -7.48 -13.40 5.36
CA THR A 75 -6.43 -12.49 5.79
C THR A 75 -5.17 -13.29 6.06
N ALA A 76 -4.15 -13.15 5.23
CA ALA A 76 -2.88 -13.84 5.40
C ALA A 76 -2.23 -13.40 6.72
N GLY A 77 -2.45 -14.18 7.80
CA GLY A 77 -1.79 -14.01 9.09
C GLY A 77 -2.24 -12.80 9.93
N THR A 78 -3.35 -12.13 9.58
CA THR A 78 -3.86 -10.98 10.32
C THR A 78 -5.29 -11.24 10.80
N SER A 79 -5.62 -10.84 12.02
CA SER A 79 -6.97 -10.96 12.59
C SER A 79 -7.72 -9.63 12.50
N ILE A 80 -9.04 -9.67 12.50
CA ILE A 80 -9.87 -8.48 12.61
C ILE A 80 -9.95 -8.08 14.08
N LYS A 81 -9.53 -6.87 14.39
CA LYS A 81 -9.64 -6.30 15.74
C LYS A 81 -11.06 -5.81 16.03
N SER A 82 -11.67 -5.13 15.08
CA SER A 82 -13.06 -4.65 15.18
C SER A 82 -13.63 -4.35 13.81
N ILE A 83 -14.95 -4.45 13.69
CA ILE A 83 -15.69 -3.93 12.55
C ILE A 83 -16.58 -2.81 13.08
N ASN A 84 -16.51 -1.64 12.48
CA ASN A 84 -17.22 -0.47 12.88
C ASN A 84 -18.12 0.01 11.74
N CYS A 85 -19.34 0.38 12.08
CA CYS A 85 -20.23 1.06 11.15
C CYS A 85 -19.82 2.53 11.01
N THR A 86 -19.40 2.91 9.83
CA THR A 86 -18.95 4.28 9.52
C THR A 86 -20.03 5.14 8.89
N ALA A 87 -21.04 4.53 8.29
CA ALA A 87 -22.19 5.25 7.74
C ALA A 87 -23.45 4.38 7.78
N GLY A 88 -24.61 5.02 7.89
CA GLY A 88 -25.93 4.38 7.83
C GLY A 88 -26.41 3.73 9.12
N CYS A 89 -25.61 3.66 10.18
CA CYS A 89 -26.04 3.12 11.47
C CYS A 89 -26.35 4.20 12.49
N ALA A 90 -27.38 3.98 13.27
CA ALA A 90 -27.80 4.89 14.31
C ALA A 90 -27.11 4.62 15.65
N GLY A 91 -26.65 5.67 16.31
CA GLY A 91 -26.25 5.64 17.73
C GLY A 91 -25.08 4.73 18.07
N GLY A 92 -24.10 4.54 17.16
CA GLY A 92 -22.93 3.68 17.40
C GLY A 92 -23.25 2.17 17.41
N THR A 93 -24.44 1.78 16.98
CA THR A 93 -24.80 0.37 16.75
C THR A 93 -24.08 -0.16 15.49
N GLY A 94 -23.94 -1.46 15.40
CA GLY A 94 -23.25 -2.08 14.24
C GLY A 94 -21.73 -2.25 14.42
N ASN A 95 -21.23 -2.04 15.64
CA ASN A 95 -19.84 -2.28 15.98
C ASN A 95 -19.67 -3.65 16.64
N ILE A 96 -18.66 -4.39 16.24
CA ILE A 96 -18.29 -5.67 16.86
C ILE A 96 -16.78 -5.71 17.08
N SER A 97 -16.34 -6.25 18.22
CA SER A 97 -14.93 -6.40 18.57
C SER A 97 -14.51 -7.86 18.47
N ASN A 98 -13.32 -8.10 17.91
CA ASN A 98 -12.75 -9.43 17.70
C ASN A 98 -13.72 -10.44 17.05
N PRO A 99 -14.36 -10.09 15.92
CA PRO A 99 -15.32 -10.98 15.29
C PRO A 99 -14.64 -12.20 14.71
N THR A 100 -15.34 -13.33 14.78
CA THR A 100 -14.96 -14.61 14.16
C THR A 100 -15.98 -14.99 13.08
N VAL A 101 -15.56 -15.88 12.17
CA VAL A 101 -16.47 -16.38 11.12
C VAL A 101 -17.67 -17.06 11.76
N GLY A 102 -18.87 -16.65 11.37
CA GLY A 102 -20.12 -17.11 11.95
C GLY A 102 -20.76 -16.15 12.96
N ASP A 103 -20.02 -15.14 13.41
CA ASP A 103 -20.59 -14.13 14.33
C ASP A 103 -21.63 -13.28 13.61
N THR A 104 -22.75 -13.05 14.31
CA THR A 104 -23.85 -12.20 13.87
C THR A 104 -24.06 -11.07 14.85
N TRP A 105 -24.24 -9.85 14.33
CA TRP A 105 -24.55 -8.68 15.16
C TRP A 105 -25.59 -7.81 14.48
N THR A 106 -26.40 -7.15 15.29
CA THR A 106 -27.49 -6.30 14.82
C THR A 106 -27.09 -4.84 14.84
N ALA A 107 -27.30 -4.13 13.76
CA ALA A 107 -27.19 -2.69 13.69
C ALA A 107 -28.55 -2.03 13.50
N LYS A 108 -28.75 -0.92 14.21
CA LYS A 108 -29.90 -0.02 13.93
C LYS A 108 -29.49 0.90 12.78
N THR A 109 -30.35 0.99 11.76
CA THR A 109 -30.16 1.91 10.65
C THR A 109 -30.76 3.27 10.92
N SER A 110 -30.14 4.33 10.43
CA SER A 110 -30.64 5.70 10.50
C SER A 110 -31.30 6.07 9.18
N GLY A 111 -32.62 6.17 9.17
CA GLY A 111 -33.39 6.61 8.00
C GLY A 111 -34.40 5.57 7.51
N THR A 112 -35.14 5.96 6.47
CA THR A 112 -36.12 5.08 5.80
C THR A 112 -35.41 4.16 4.82
N PRO A 113 -35.77 2.85 4.76
CA PRO A 113 -35.20 1.93 3.79
C PRO A 113 -35.44 2.34 2.33
N PRO A 114 -34.48 2.04 1.41
CA PRO A 114 -33.19 1.39 1.63
C PRO A 114 -32.14 2.36 2.17
N VAL A 115 -31.42 1.97 3.24
CA VAL A 115 -30.37 2.77 3.86
C VAL A 115 -29.00 2.31 3.36
N HIS A 116 -28.14 3.24 2.97
CA HIS A 116 -26.76 2.96 2.60
C HIS A 116 -25.90 2.75 3.83
N VAL A 117 -25.38 1.53 4.00
CA VAL A 117 -24.56 1.16 5.17
C VAL A 117 -23.14 0.86 4.72
N VAL A 118 -22.19 1.43 5.45
CA VAL A 118 -20.75 1.20 5.23
C VAL A 118 -20.13 0.66 6.51
N LEU A 119 -19.53 -0.53 6.42
CA LEU A 119 -18.77 -1.15 7.50
C LEU A 119 -17.28 -1.11 7.18
N THR A 120 -16.47 -0.71 8.16
CA THR A 120 -15.03 -0.66 8.06
C THR A 120 -14.40 -1.62 9.06
N ALA A 121 -13.60 -2.54 8.59
CA ALA A 121 -12.81 -3.43 9.44
C ALA A 121 -11.48 -2.77 9.82
N HIS A 122 -11.11 -2.92 11.07
CA HIS A 122 -9.82 -2.57 11.62
C HIS A 122 -9.07 -3.86 11.92
N PHE A 123 -7.87 -4.00 11.35
CA PHE A 123 -7.05 -5.19 11.51
C PHE A 123 -5.99 -5.01 12.61
N THR A 124 -5.48 -6.11 13.12
CA THR A 124 -4.45 -6.11 14.17
C THR A 124 -3.11 -5.51 13.72
N ASP A 125 -2.86 -5.45 12.43
CA ASP A 125 -1.69 -4.77 11.82
C ASP A 125 -1.84 -3.25 11.69
N GLY A 126 -2.96 -2.69 12.19
CA GLY A 126 -3.27 -1.26 12.12
C GLY A 126 -3.89 -0.78 10.81
N THR A 127 -4.08 -1.66 9.83
CA THR A 127 -4.75 -1.29 8.57
C THR A 127 -6.26 -1.23 8.74
N LYS A 128 -6.91 -0.39 7.92
CA LYS A 128 -8.37 -0.24 7.86
C LYS A 128 -8.83 -0.48 6.43
N GLN A 129 -9.95 -1.18 6.29
CA GLN A 129 -10.53 -1.46 4.99
C GLN A 129 -12.06 -1.46 5.08
N VAL A 130 -12.71 -0.89 4.06
CA VAL A 130 -14.16 -1.03 3.89
C VAL A 130 -14.45 -2.47 3.47
N VAL A 131 -15.26 -3.16 4.26
CA VAL A 131 -15.59 -4.58 4.07
C VAL A 131 -17.03 -4.82 3.65
N PHE A 132 -17.89 -3.81 3.83
CA PHE A 132 -19.26 -3.83 3.36
C PHE A 132 -19.66 -2.42 2.94
N ASP A 133 -20.23 -2.28 1.75
CA ASP A 133 -20.73 -1.03 1.20
C ASP A 133 -21.91 -1.34 0.30
N SER A 134 -23.10 -1.24 0.85
CA SER A 134 -24.34 -1.56 0.12
C SER A 134 -25.56 -0.88 0.73
N LYS A 135 -26.62 -0.81 -0.06
CA LYS A 135 -27.96 -0.44 0.41
C LYS A 135 -28.69 -1.67 0.95
N VAL A 136 -29.18 -1.54 2.14
CA VAL A 136 -29.91 -2.60 2.88
C VAL A 136 -31.28 -2.15 3.28
#